data_122a85e277111851b4fb26af6c77ecbe
#
_entry.id   122a85e277111851b4fb26af6c77ecbe
#
_cell.length_a   1.000
_cell.length_b   1.000
_cell.length_c   1.000
_cell.angle_alpha   90.00
_cell.angle_beta   90.00
_cell.angle_gamma   90.00
#
_symmetry.space_group_name_H-M   'P 1'
#
loop_
_entity.id
_entity.type
_entity.pdbx_description
1 polymer ?
#
loop_
_entity_poly.entity_id
_entity_poly.type
_entity_poly.pdbx_seq_one_letter_code
_entity_poly.pdbx_strand_id
1 'polypeptide(L)'
;STALPYFPAYNSDGSYYVFPKSTNPVTEANEKRRRIFTQRTMASLYADLQIIKGLSLRLEGNIDYRDNESNYLRTKELSTKPNSNVTNRYETNWNAKALLNYSLSINEKHRFHFLLGTEALKSTRVSNYTNVVFEQGKEDWLFNNPAYDETNKTFTSYPNQDFSFISFFGRINYTFKDRYMFTGTFRRDGSSRFGENNKFGNFPAASIGWMITEEDFLKDNEVVSLLKLKTGFGITGNAEIPNYAQWGAVSVNTNQLYVGDNYWYINSLKNPDLKWETTSTFDVGLEYGFLKNRISGEIGFYNKNSKDLFLNVSVPASVGYTAFLANIGKVRNTGVEFNIKSVNITNRDFTWTTDFNISYNKNKVLDVGNAGPDALSGEGDTRVLVGQPIGVNYLVKVLRVDPQDGMPVYEMLDENKKPVGETKEYNADRDRQPVGHPYSDFVGGLNNTFTYKNWDFGFMFTFQIGGNIYDDGEKFQMNNVGTWNLKSNVLDRWQKPGDVTDVPRVSLGKSGIELA
;
A
#
# COMPACT_ATOMS: atom_id res chain seq x y z
N SER A 1 16.37 0.31 -19.86
CA SER A 1 17.68 -0.37 -19.78
C SER A 1 18.77 0.65 -19.47
N THR A 2 19.59 0.37 -18.48
CA THR A 2 20.80 1.16 -18.14
C THR A 2 21.99 0.82 -19.03
N ALA A 3 21.83 -0.16 -19.92
CA ALA A 3 22.86 -0.57 -20.86
C ALA A 3 23.16 0.53 -21.89
N LEU A 4 24.44 0.74 -22.18
CA LEU A 4 24.86 1.72 -23.17
C LEU A 4 24.43 1.26 -24.57
N PRO A 5 23.80 2.12 -25.38
CA PRO A 5 23.16 1.74 -26.64
C PRO A 5 24.15 1.34 -27.75
N TYR A 6 25.44 1.60 -27.60
CA TYR A 6 26.48 1.24 -28.58
C TYR A 6 27.07 -0.15 -28.38
N PHE A 7 26.74 -0.85 -27.29
CA PHE A 7 27.11 -2.25 -27.13
C PHE A 7 26.21 -3.15 -27.98
N PRO A 8 26.79 -4.04 -28.81
CA PRO A 8 26.01 -4.99 -29.58
C PRO A 8 25.35 -6.02 -28.64
N ALA A 9 24.22 -6.56 -29.05
CA ALA A 9 23.56 -7.64 -28.30
C ALA A 9 24.35 -8.96 -28.42
N TYR A 10 24.99 -9.18 -29.56
CA TYR A 10 25.72 -10.40 -29.89
C TYR A 10 27.12 -10.10 -30.40
N ASN A 11 28.04 -11.01 -30.15
CA ASN A 11 29.34 -11.06 -30.77
C ASN A 11 29.22 -11.52 -32.24
N SER A 12 30.32 -11.40 -33.00
CA SER A 12 30.39 -11.84 -34.42
C SER A 12 30.18 -13.36 -34.60
N ASP A 13 30.42 -14.15 -33.59
CA ASP A 13 30.21 -15.60 -33.56
C ASP A 13 28.75 -16.02 -33.14
N GLY A 14 27.89 -15.03 -32.88
CA GLY A 14 26.50 -15.26 -32.46
C GLY A 14 26.31 -15.46 -30.95
N SER A 15 27.39 -15.48 -30.16
CA SER A 15 27.30 -15.52 -28.69
C SER A 15 26.84 -14.18 -28.14
N TYR A 16 26.28 -14.18 -26.92
CA TYR A 16 25.86 -12.93 -26.27
C TYR A 16 27.06 -12.06 -25.90
N TYR A 17 26.98 -10.78 -26.21
CA TYR A 17 27.97 -9.80 -25.78
C TYR A 17 27.89 -9.57 -24.27
N VAL A 18 29.01 -9.65 -23.57
CA VAL A 18 29.11 -9.42 -22.12
C VAL A 18 29.28 -7.92 -21.85
N PHE A 19 28.27 -7.31 -21.22
CA PHE A 19 28.35 -5.91 -20.86
C PHE A 19 29.24 -5.71 -19.62
N PRO A 20 30.11 -4.69 -19.60
CA PRO A 20 31.12 -4.54 -18.55
C PRO A 20 30.55 -4.35 -17.12
N LYS A 21 29.39 -3.74 -16.98
CA LYS A 21 28.81 -3.35 -15.67
C LYS A 21 27.29 -3.58 -15.55
N SER A 22 26.68 -4.22 -16.53
CA SER A 22 25.26 -4.52 -16.53
C SER A 22 24.99 -5.85 -17.24
N THR A 23 23.82 -6.44 -17.01
CA THR A 23 23.42 -7.62 -17.78
C THR A 23 22.93 -7.20 -19.16
N ASN A 24 23.32 -7.94 -20.19
CA ASN A 24 22.79 -7.76 -21.52
C ASN A 24 21.28 -8.04 -21.51
N PRO A 25 20.42 -7.06 -21.85
CA PRO A 25 18.97 -7.23 -21.76
C PRO A 25 18.42 -8.34 -22.65
N VAL A 26 19.08 -8.60 -23.78
CA VAL A 26 18.70 -9.69 -24.72
C VAL A 26 19.02 -11.05 -24.11
N THR A 27 20.17 -11.19 -23.48
CA THR A 27 20.53 -12.39 -22.72
C THR A 27 19.52 -12.63 -21.59
N GLU A 28 19.20 -11.58 -20.83
CA GLU A 28 18.23 -11.70 -19.73
C GLU A 28 16.84 -12.12 -20.24
N ALA A 29 16.38 -11.54 -21.35
CA ALA A 29 15.09 -11.86 -21.92
C ALA A 29 14.98 -13.30 -22.45
N ASN A 30 16.07 -13.82 -23.02
CA ASN A 30 16.08 -15.15 -23.64
C ASN A 30 16.42 -16.29 -22.67
N GLU A 31 17.34 -16.00 -21.72
CA GLU A 31 17.97 -17.03 -20.89
C GLU A 31 17.44 -17.08 -19.45
N LYS A 32 16.60 -16.13 -19.09
CA LYS A 32 15.85 -16.13 -17.83
C LYS A 32 14.43 -16.60 -18.08
N ARG A 33 14.16 -17.84 -17.76
CA ARG A 33 12.84 -18.43 -18.01
C ARG A 33 12.08 -18.56 -16.69
N ARG A 34 10.84 -18.08 -16.66
CA ARG A 34 9.96 -18.22 -15.52
C ARG A 34 8.58 -18.69 -15.99
N ARG A 35 8.09 -19.75 -15.33
CA ARG A 35 6.73 -20.26 -15.52
C ARG A 35 6.05 -20.25 -14.16
N ILE A 36 4.85 -19.66 -14.10
CA ILE A 36 4.00 -19.68 -12.92
C ILE A 36 2.71 -20.38 -13.32
N PHE A 37 2.36 -21.40 -12.55
CA PHE A 37 1.07 -22.08 -12.64
C PHE A 37 0.32 -21.82 -11.34
N THR A 38 -0.92 -21.34 -11.44
CA THR A 38 -1.78 -21.08 -10.28
C THR A 38 -3.11 -21.76 -10.50
N GLN A 39 -3.48 -22.62 -9.59
CA GLN A 39 -4.80 -23.20 -9.49
C GLN A 39 -5.49 -22.68 -8.24
N ARG A 40 -6.73 -22.22 -8.36
CA ARG A 40 -7.53 -21.73 -7.25
C ARG A 40 -8.91 -22.38 -7.29
N THR A 41 -9.31 -22.94 -6.15
CA THR A 41 -10.63 -23.54 -5.95
C THR A 41 -11.32 -22.79 -4.82
N MET A 42 -12.50 -22.23 -5.10
CA MET A 42 -13.34 -21.59 -4.12
C MET A 42 -14.69 -22.30 -4.04
N ALA A 43 -15.11 -22.58 -2.82
CA ALA A 43 -16.43 -23.14 -2.57
C ALA A 43 -17.12 -22.41 -1.41
N SER A 44 -18.40 -22.17 -1.56
CA SER A 44 -19.27 -21.56 -0.55
C SER A 44 -20.50 -22.42 -0.38
N LEU A 45 -20.86 -22.68 0.87
CA LEU A 45 -22.11 -23.33 1.24
C LEU A 45 -22.82 -22.46 2.28
N TYR A 46 -24.11 -22.24 2.11
CA TYR A 46 -24.89 -21.55 3.11
C TYR A 46 -26.28 -22.18 3.30
N ALA A 47 -26.85 -21.97 4.47
CA ALA A 47 -28.20 -22.36 4.81
C ALA A 47 -28.92 -21.18 5.47
N ASP A 48 -30.07 -20.81 4.96
CA ASP A 48 -30.96 -19.80 5.52
C ASP A 48 -32.16 -20.48 6.18
N LEU A 49 -32.31 -20.33 7.48
CA LEU A 49 -33.36 -20.92 8.29
C LEU A 49 -34.27 -19.82 8.80
N GLN A 50 -35.53 -19.80 8.35
CA GLN A 50 -36.56 -18.92 8.91
C GLN A 50 -37.13 -19.62 10.16
N ILE A 51 -36.78 -19.10 11.35
CA ILE A 51 -37.16 -19.69 12.64
C ILE A 51 -38.62 -19.32 12.99
N ILE A 52 -38.91 -18.02 12.96
CA ILE A 52 -40.25 -17.44 13.09
C ILE A 52 -40.34 -16.20 12.20
N LYS A 53 -41.49 -15.60 12.07
CA LYS A 53 -41.67 -14.35 11.30
C LYS A 53 -40.74 -13.27 11.84
N GLY A 54 -39.88 -12.75 10.96
CA GLY A 54 -38.90 -11.71 11.27
C GLY A 54 -37.58 -12.22 11.85
N LEU A 55 -37.46 -13.50 12.29
CA LEU A 55 -36.24 -14.08 12.85
C LEU A 55 -35.65 -15.13 11.90
N SER A 56 -34.46 -14.93 11.42
CA SER A 56 -33.74 -15.87 10.56
C SER A 56 -32.33 -16.13 11.05
N LEU A 57 -31.85 -17.37 10.84
CA LEU A 57 -30.48 -17.79 11.08
C LEU A 57 -29.85 -18.15 9.75
N ARG A 58 -28.74 -17.52 9.41
CA ARG A 58 -27.89 -17.89 8.29
C ARG A 58 -26.60 -18.53 8.80
N LEU A 59 -26.32 -19.72 8.29
CA LEU A 59 -25.06 -20.42 8.48
C LEU A 59 -24.30 -20.41 7.16
N GLU A 60 -23.02 -20.07 7.20
CA GLU A 60 -22.19 -19.95 6.00
C GLU A 60 -20.82 -20.56 6.24
N GLY A 61 -20.34 -21.36 5.29
CA GLY A 61 -19.01 -21.94 5.25
C GLY A 61 -18.36 -21.67 3.91
N ASN A 62 -17.12 -21.18 3.93
CA ASN A 62 -16.35 -20.87 2.73
C ASN A 62 -14.97 -21.53 2.82
N ILE A 63 -14.48 -22.01 1.70
CA ILE A 63 -13.11 -22.48 1.53
C ILE A 63 -12.51 -21.85 0.27
N ASP A 64 -11.28 -21.36 0.38
CA ASP A 64 -10.46 -20.86 -0.73
C ASP A 64 -9.11 -21.58 -0.67
N TYR A 65 -8.89 -22.48 -1.60
CA TYR A 65 -7.65 -23.24 -1.76
C TYR A 65 -6.89 -22.73 -2.97
N ARG A 66 -5.62 -22.41 -2.78
CA ARG A 66 -4.73 -21.99 -3.84
C ARG A 66 -3.47 -22.84 -3.85
N ASP A 67 -3.17 -23.37 -5.04
CA ASP A 67 -1.92 -24.03 -5.37
C ASP A 67 -1.16 -23.16 -6.36
N ASN A 68 0.07 -22.80 -6.01
CA ASN A 68 0.95 -21.98 -6.83
C ASN A 68 2.31 -22.65 -6.98
N GLU A 69 2.61 -23.05 -8.21
CA GLU A 69 3.92 -23.55 -8.62
C GLU A 69 4.65 -22.47 -9.43
N SER A 70 5.84 -22.10 -9.00
CA SER A 70 6.71 -21.16 -9.71
C SER A 70 8.03 -21.83 -10.04
N ASN A 71 8.27 -22.02 -11.33
CA ASN A 71 9.49 -22.60 -11.90
C ASN A 71 10.34 -21.48 -12.48
N TYR A 72 11.62 -21.45 -12.13
CA TYR A 72 12.59 -20.46 -12.57
C TYR A 72 13.85 -21.17 -13.03
N LEU A 73 14.35 -20.78 -14.21
CA LEU A 73 15.62 -21.25 -14.77
C LEU A 73 16.51 -20.07 -15.10
N ARG A 74 17.77 -20.17 -14.72
CA ARG A 74 18.85 -19.26 -15.07
C ARG A 74 19.99 -20.05 -15.69
N THR A 75 20.29 -19.77 -16.97
CA THR A 75 21.28 -20.53 -17.74
C THR A 75 22.72 -20.04 -17.48
N LYS A 76 23.69 -20.74 -18.04
CA LYS A 76 25.12 -20.38 -17.98
C LYS A 76 25.43 -19.01 -18.58
N GLU A 77 24.62 -18.55 -19.51
CA GLU A 77 24.81 -17.26 -20.17
C GLU A 77 24.54 -16.07 -19.20
N LEU A 78 23.80 -16.35 -18.13
CA LEU A 78 23.50 -15.35 -17.08
C LEU A 78 24.27 -15.58 -15.77
N SER A 79 24.88 -16.74 -15.59
CA SER A 79 25.51 -17.08 -14.32
C SER A 79 26.60 -18.13 -14.49
N THR A 80 27.70 -17.95 -13.79
CA THR A 80 28.74 -18.98 -13.67
C THR A 80 28.26 -20.22 -12.91
N LYS A 81 27.14 -20.11 -12.18
CA LYS A 81 26.44 -21.18 -11.49
C LYS A 81 24.99 -21.20 -11.97
N PRO A 82 24.70 -21.79 -13.14
CA PRO A 82 23.34 -21.90 -13.62
C PRO A 82 22.47 -22.67 -12.62
N ASN A 83 21.24 -22.25 -12.44
CA ASN A 83 20.37 -22.83 -11.44
C ASN A 83 18.90 -22.85 -11.86
N SER A 84 18.18 -23.83 -11.34
CA SER A 84 16.74 -23.92 -11.43
C SER A 84 16.10 -23.92 -10.05
N ASN A 85 15.04 -23.15 -9.89
CA ASN A 85 14.27 -23.09 -8.66
C ASN A 85 12.83 -23.51 -8.91
N VAL A 86 12.31 -24.36 -8.04
CA VAL A 86 10.89 -24.70 -7.98
C VAL A 86 10.35 -24.26 -6.62
N THR A 87 9.35 -23.41 -6.64
CA THR A 87 8.64 -23.00 -5.43
C THR A 87 7.20 -23.50 -5.51
N ASN A 88 6.82 -24.38 -4.59
CA ASN A 88 5.46 -24.86 -4.41
C ASN A 88 4.86 -24.18 -3.18
N ARG A 89 3.73 -23.50 -3.36
CA ARG A 89 3.02 -22.83 -2.28
C ARG A 89 1.56 -23.25 -2.27
N TYR A 90 1.14 -23.81 -1.17
CA TYR A 90 -0.24 -24.20 -0.89
C TYR A 90 -0.82 -23.26 0.15
N GLU A 91 -1.97 -22.68 -0.14
CA GLU A 91 -2.66 -21.79 0.78
C GLU A 91 -4.12 -22.23 0.90
N THR A 92 -4.55 -22.48 2.13
CA THR A 92 -5.92 -22.86 2.45
C THR A 92 -6.50 -21.84 3.41
N ASN A 93 -7.56 -21.17 3.00
CA ASN A 93 -8.33 -20.27 3.82
C ASN A 93 -9.72 -20.84 3.99
N TRP A 94 -10.18 -21.02 5.22
CA TRP A 94 -11.56 -21.34 5.50
C TRP A 94 -12.18 -20.32 6.45
N ASN A 95 -13.47 -20.11 6.29
CA ASN A 95 -14.25 -19.17 7.07
C ASN A 95 -15.63 -19.79 7.34
N ALA A 96 -16.07 -19.70 8.58
CA ALA A 96 -17.41 -20.12 9.00
C ALA A 96 -18.10 -18.99 9.75
N LYS A 97 -19.37 -18.74 9.44
CA LYS A 97 -20.20 -17.67 10.03
C LYS A 97 -21.55 -18.19 10.48
N ALA A 98 -22.04 -17.63 11.57
CA ALA A 98 -23.42 -17.76 11.98
C ALA A 98 -24.00 -16.38 12.24
N LEU A 99 -25.12 -16.05 11.59
CA LEU A 99 -25.75 -14.73 11.60
C LEU A 99 -27.23 -14.88 12.00
N LEU A 100 -27.60 -14.32 13.13
CA LEU A 100 -28.98 -14.26 13.61
C LEU A 100 -29.53 -12.86 13.31
N ASN A 101 -30.55 -12.78 12.47
CA ASN A 101 -31.22 -11.54 12.08
C ASN A 101 -32.63 -11.51 12.66
N TYR A 102 -33.03 -10.36 13.24
CA TYR A 102 -34.38 -10.14 13.69
C TYR A 102 -34.88 -8.78 13.23
N SER A 103 -35.97 -8.77 12.49
CA SER A 103 -36.65 -7.57 11.99
C SER A 103 -37.99 -7.41 12.68
N LEU A 104 -38.21 -6.23 13.25
CA LEU A 104 -39.43 -5.88 13.97
C LEU A 104 -39.92 -4.51 13.51
N SER A 105 -41.23 -4.43 13.20
CA SER A 105 -41.93 -3.16 12.92
C SER A 105 -43.06 -2.97 13.90
N ILE A 106 -43.11 -1.79 14.55
CA ILE A 106 -44.15 -1.43 15.52
C ILE A 106 -44.87 -0.18 15.00
N ASN A 107 -46.16 -0.29 14.81
CA ASN A 107 -47.03 0.80 14.34
C ASN A 107 -46.56 1.46 13.05
N GLU A 108 -45.87 0.71 12.17
CA GLU A 108 -45.28 1.19 10.90
C GLU A 108 -44.28 2.35 11.05
N LYS A 109 -44.21 2.96 12.23
CA LYS A 109 -43.36 4.12 12.54
C LYS A 109 -42.00 3.75 13.11
N HIS A 110 -41.89 2.60 13.78
CA HIS A 110 -40.69 2.14 14.41
C HIS A 110 -40.21 0.87 13.71
N ARG A 111 -39.11 0.92 13.00
CA ARG A 111 -38.47 -0.25 12.37
C ARG A 111 -37.14 -0.54 13.04
N PHE A 112 -37.01 -1.76 13.51
CA PHE A 112 -35.77 -2.28 14.11
C PHE A 112 -35.25 -3.44 13.28
N HIS A 113 -33.95 -3.47 13.11
CA HIS A 113 -33.24 -4.62 12.58
C HIS A 113 -32.06 -4.92 13.48
N PHE A 114 -32.08 -6.11 14.08
CA PHE A 114 -31.02 -6.62 14.95
C PHE A 114 -30.23 -7.67 14.20
N LEU A 115 -28.91 -7.64 14.34
CA LEU A 115 -28.00 -8.67 13.86
C LEU A 115 -27.09 -9.08 15.02
N LEU A 116 -27.00 -10.39 15.30
CA LEU A 116 -25.95 -10.97 16.12
C LEU A 116 -25.17 -11.94 15.26
N GLY A 117 -23.87 -11.91 15.35
CA GLY A 117 -23.04 -12.76 14.53
C GLY A 117 -21.78 -13.25 15.24
N THR A 118 -21.31 -14.41 14.78
CA THR A 118 -19.99 -14.93 15.10
C THR A 118 -19.32 -15.42 13.83
N GLU A 119 -18.01 -15.29 13.77
CA GLU A 119 -17.18 -15.70 12.64
C GLU A 119 -15.89 -16.34 13.12
N ALA A 120 -15.47 -17.41 12.49
CA ALA A 120 -14.16 -18.01 12.68
C ALA A 120 -13.47 -18.15 11.33
N LEU A 121 -12.20 -17.74 11.27
CA LEU A 121 -11.36 -17.84 10.07
C LEU A 121 -10.02 -18.46 10.42
N LYS A 122 -9.52 -19.33 9.57
CA LYS A 122 -8.13 -19.81 9.63
C LYS A 122 -7.52 -19.78 8.24
N SER A 123 -6.30 -19.28 8.17
CA SER A 123 -5.44 -19.32 6.99
C SER A 123 -4.21 -20.18 7.30
N THR A 124 -3.89 -21.10 6.40
CA THR A 124 -2.69 -21.94 6.48
C THR A 124 -1.94 -21.81 5.18
N ARG A 125 -0.65 -21.48 5.24
CA ARG A 125 0.24 -21.44 4.08
C ARG A 125 1.44 -22.33 4.30
N VAL A 126 1.65 -23.25 3.35
CA VAL A 126 2.84 -24.12 3.28
C VAL A 126 3.65 -23.70 2.06
N SER A 127 4.95 -23.56 2.19
CA SER A 127 5.82 -23.21 1.09
C SER A 127 7.08 -24.06 1.09
N ASN A 128 7.33 -24.73 -0.04
CA ASN A 128 8.51 -25.55 -0.25
C ASN A 128 9.31 -24.95 -1.40
N TYR A 129 10.62 -24.86 -1.22
CA TYR A 129 11.56 -24.36 -2.20
C TYR A 129 12.61 -25.41 -2.49
N THR A 130 12.78 -25.72 -3.76
CA THR A 130 13.85 -26.58 -4.25
C THR A 130 14.73 -25.77 -5.17
N ASN A 131 16.03 -25.78 -4.93
CA ASN A 131 17.03 -25.19 -5.80
C ASN A 131 18.01 -26.27 -6.27
N VAL A 132 18.27 -26.30 -7.56
CA VAL A 132 19.27 -27.17 -8.16
C VAL A 132 20.29 -26.30 -8.87
N VAL A 133 21.56 -26.46 -8.54
CA VAL A 133 22.69 -25.81 -9.22
C VAL A 133 23.24 -26.80 -10.22
N PHE A 134 23.38 -26.38 -11.49
CA PHE A 134 23.88 -27.21 -12.57
C PHE A 134 25.38 -27.02 -12.77
N GLU A 135 26.01 -28.05 -13.30
CA GLU A 135 27.28 -27.86 -13.99
C GLU A 135 27.04 -27.08 -15.29
N GLN A 136 27.99 -26.27 -15.65
CA GLN A 136 27.94 -25.46 -16.87
C GLN A 136 27.77 -26.33 -18.12
N GLY A 137 26.75 -26.03 -18.94
CA GLY A 137 26.41 -26.78 -20.15
C GLY A 137 25.37 -27.92 -19.97
N LYS A 138 24.87 -28.14 -18.73
CA LYS A 138 23.83 -29.15 -18.45
C LYS A 138 22.46 -28.56 -18.09
N GLU A 139 22.30 -27.25 -18.28
CA GLU A 139 21.10 -26.50 -17.92
C GLU A 139 19.89 -26.72 -18.83
N ASP A 140 20.03 -27.42 -19.97
CA ASP A 140 18.93 -27.84 -20.85
C ASP A 140 18.03 -28.94 -20.24
N TRP A 141 18.41 -29.43 -19.06
CA TRP A 141 17.66 -30.40 -18.33
C TRP A 141 16.54 -29.73 -17.54
N LEU A 142 15.40 -29.65 -18.19
CA LEU A 142 14.17 -29.06 -17.65
C LEU A 142 13.78 -29.68 -16.30
N PHE A 143 13.29 -28.85 -15.43
CA PHE A 143 12.66 -28.90 -14.10
C PHE A 143 12.27 -30.28 -13.51
N ASN A 144 12.19 -31.34 -14.27
CA ASN A 144 11.71 -32.65 -13.84
C ASN A 144 12.66 -33.82 -14.17
N ASN A 145 13.94 -33.57 -14.42
CA ASN A 145 14.85 -34.68 -14.72
C ASN A 145 15.31 -35.32 -13.41
N PRO A 146 15.02 -36.63 -13.17
CA PRO A 146 15.41 -37.36 -11.97
C PRO A 146 16.91 -37.67 -11.89
N ALA A 147 17.69 -37.38 -12.92
CA ALA A 147 19.14 -37.64 -12.99
C ALA A 147 20.02 -36.60 -12.34
N TYR A 148 19.48 -35.72 -11.47
CA TYR A 148 20.30 -34.77 -10.70
C TYR A 148 21.13 -35.48 -9.64
N ASP A 149 22.39 -35.15 -9.56
CA ASP A 149 23.21 -35.45 -8.41
C ASP A 149 22.62 -34.75 -7.17
N GLU A 150 22.27 -35.51 -6.15
CA GLU A 150 21.67 -35.00 -4.91
C GLU A 150 22.56 -33.98 -4.20
N THR A 151 23.88 -33.99 -4.46
CA THR A 151 24.85 -33.05 -3.87
C THR A 151 24.64 -31.61 -4.31
N ASN A 152 24.01 -31.38 -5.46
CA ASN A 152 23.75 -30.05 -6.03
C ASN A 152 22.30 -29.57 -5.80
N LYS A 153 21.51 -30.35 -5.06
CA LYS A 153 20.11 -30.07 -4.78
C LYS A 153 19.93 -29.56 -3.35
N THR A 154 19.35 -28.40 -3.21
CA THR A 154 18.95 -27.84 -1.93
C THR A 154 17.44 -27.85 -1.82
N PHE A 155 16.91 -28.50 -0.80
CA PHE A 155 15.50 -28.46 -0.44
C PHE A 155 15.30 -27.66 0.83
N THR A 156 14.38 -26.70 0.80
CA THR A 156 14.00 -25.90 1.97
C THR A 156 12.49 -25.97 2.14
N SER A 157 12.04 -26.52 3.26
CA SER A 157 10.65 -26.42 3.68
C SER A 157 10.55 -25.25 4.66
N TYR A 158 9.74 -24.26 4.31
CA TYR A 158 9.49 -23.14 5.19
C TYR A 158 8.44 -23.56 6.25
N PRO A 159 8.57 -23.09 7.49
CA PRO A 159 7.54 -23.31 8.51
C PRO A 159 6.17 -22.87 8.03
N ASN A 160 5.14 -23.61 8.41
CA ASN A 160 3.76 -23.24 8.10
C ASN A 160 3.46 -21.83 8.63
N GLN A 161 2.86 -21.03 7.78
CA GLN A 161 2.43 -19.69 8.18
C GLN A 161 0.93 -19.69 8.43
N ASP A 162 0.56 -19.88 9.67
CA ASP A 162 -0.83 -19.96 10.10
C ASP A 162 -1.26 -18.70 10.83
N PHE A 163 -2.48 -18.27 10.59
CA PHE A 163 -3.16 -17.32 11.47
C PHE A 163 -4.64 -17.66 11.56
N SER A 164 -5.25 -17.24 12.65
CA SER A 164 -6.68 -17.43 12.89
C SER A 164 -7.31 -16.18 13.49
N PHE A 165 -8.59 -16.00 13.16
CA PHE A 165 -9.45 -14.99 13.76
C PHE A 165 -10.72 -15.64 14.32
N ILE A 166 -11.21 -15.06 15.42
CA ILE A 166 -12.54 -15.31 15.95
C ILE A 166 -13.20 -13.98 16.25
N SER A 167 -14.45 -13.82 15.86
CA SER A 167 -15.16 -12.55 15.95
C SER A 167 -16.56 -12.76 16.51
N PHE A 168 -16.98 -11.83 17.37
CA PHE A 168 -18.35 -11.72 17.88
C PHE A 168 -18.82 -10.30 17.61
N PHE A 169 -20.00 -10.15 17.03
CA PHE A 169 -20.52 -8.83 16.69
C PHE A 169 -22.02 -8.73 16.78
N GLY A 170 -22.47 -7.52 17.05
CA GLY A 170 -23.87 -7.18 17.05
C GLY A 170 -24.11 -5.82 16.41
N ARG A 171 -25.26 -5.66 15.77
CA ARG A 171 -25.72 -4.40 15.19
C ARG A 171 -27.21 -4.21 15.46
N ILE A 172 -27.57 -2.98 15.75
CA ILE A 172 -28.93 -2.48 15.77
C ILE A 172 -29.08 -1.37 14.74
N ASN A 173 -30.05 -1.50 13.86
CA ASN A 173 -30.54 -0.40 13.02
C ASN A 173 -31.93 -0.05 13.50
N TYR A 174 -32.16 1.23 13.75
CA TYR A 174 -33.44 1.77 14.13
C TYR A 174 -33.84 2.91 13.22
N THR A 175 -35.04 2.86 12.67
CA THR A 175 -35.60 3.93 11.85
C THR A 175 -36.93 4.35 12.45
N PHE A 176 -37.07 5.66 12.70
CA PHE A 176 -38.29 6.26 13.20
C PHE A 176 -38.94 7.16 12.15
N LYS A 177 -40.19 6.82 11.78
CA LYS A 177 -40.99 7.57 10.78
C LYS A 177 -40.28 7.82 9.44
N ASP A 178 -39.35 6.97 9.04
CA ASP A 178 -38.47 7.15 7.87
C ASP A 178 -37.63 8.44 7.89
N ARG A 179 -37.64 9.18 8.98
CA ARG A 179 -36.94 10.46 9.15
C ARG A 179 -35.63 10.33 9.92
N TYR A 180 -35.67 9.62 11.05
CA TYR A 180 -34.55 9.51 11.97
C TYR A 180 -34.01 8.08 11.94
N MET A 181 -32.75 7.95 11.68
CA MET A 181 -32.06 6.68 11.55
C MET A 181 -30.93 6.62 12.58
N PHE A 182 -30.82 5.49 13.25
CA PHE A 182 -29.72 5.20 14.17
C PHE A 182 -29.16 3.84 13.84
N THR A 183 -27.82 3.73 13.77
CA THR A 183 -27.11 2.45 13.69
C THR A 183 -26.09 2.39 14.81
N GLY A 184 -26.15 1.32 15.61
CA GLY A 184 -25.13 0.99 16.61
C GLY A 184 -24.52 -0.36 16.26
N THR A 185 -23.21 -0.45 16.28
CA THR A 185 -22.46 -1.70 16.03
C THR A 185 -21.40 -1.88 17.10
N PHE A 186 -21.26 -3.10 17.58
CA PHE A 186 -20.16 -3.51 18.43
C PHE A 186 -19.54 -4.78 17.87
N ARG A 187 -18.22 -4.79 17.71
CA ARG A 187 -17.45 -5.96 17.26
C ARG A 187 -16.27 -6.21 18.18
N ARG A 188 -16.09 -7.47 18.54
CA ARG A 188 -14.94 -7.95 19.29
C ARG A 188 -14.24 -9.01 18.46
N ASP A 189 -12.99 -8.75 18.06
CA ASP A 189 -12.19 -9.62 17.22
C ASP A 189 -10.97 -10.11 17.99
N GLY A 190 -10.70 -11.42 17.91
CA GLY A 190 -9.50 -12.05 18.42
C GLY A 190 -8.61 -12.53 17.26
N SER A 191 -7.31 -12.29 17.36
CA SER A 191 -6.33 -12.73 16.36
C SER A 191 -5.17 -13.47 17.01
N SER A 192 -4.71 -14.55 16.37
CA SER A 192 -3.53 -15.30 16.79
C SER A 192 -2.21 -14.55 16.55
N ARG A 193 -2.24 -13.44 15.78
CA ARG A 193 -1.06 -12.64 15.46
C ARG A 193 -0.59 -11.78 16.62
N PHE A 194 -1.47 -11.49 17.58
CA PHE A 194 -1.16 -10.61 18.72
C PHE A 194 -0.67 -11.36 19.96
N GLY A 195 0.00 -10.61 20.80
CA GLY A 195 0.52 -11.09 22.09
C GLY A 195 -0.60 -11.62 23.00
N GLU A 196 -0.21 -12.47 23.92
CA GLU A 196 -1.15 -13.14 24.83
C GLU A 196 -2.01 -12.17 25.66
N ASN A 197 -1.50 -10.96 25.93
CA ASN A 197 -2.20 -9.93 26.70
C ASN A 197 -3.25 -9.14 25.87
N ASN A 198 -3.13 -9.11 24.52
CA ASN A 198 -3.90 -8.22 23.67
C ASN A 198 -4.50 -8.92 22.43
N LYS A 199 -4.80 -10.21 22.53
CA LYS A 199 -5.38 -10.97 21.41
C LYS A 199 -6.69 -10.40 20.90
N PHE A 200 -7.50 -9.79 21.79
CA PHE A 200 -8.82 -9.28 21.45
C PHE A 200 -8.85 -7.75 21.38
N GLY A 201 -9.43 -7.23 20.28
CA GLY A 201 -9.78 -5.83 20.10
C GLY A 201 -11.30 -5.61 20.18
N ASN A 202 -11.72 -4.43 20.63
CA ASN A 202 -13.12 -4.01 20.69
C ASN A 202 -13.33 -2.80 19.78
N PHE A 203 -14.32 -2.90 18.89
CA PHE A 203 -14.57 -1.95 17.82
C PHE A 203 -16.03 -1.48 17.84
N PRO A 204 -16.36 -0.48 18.66
CA PRO A 204 -17.67 0.16 18.66
C PRO A 204 -17.81 1.13 17.50
N ALA A 205 -19.03 1.26 16.96
CA ALA A 205 -19.38 2.31 16.00
C ALA A 205 -20.85 2.72 16.18
N ALA A 206 -21.13 4.00 15.96
CA ALA A 206 -22.49 4.52 15.95
C ALA A 206 -22.65 5.57 14.86
N SER A 207 -23.82 5.63 14.24
CA SER A 207 -24.17 6.66 13.27
C SER A 207 -25.62 7.10 13.42
N ILE A 208 -25.86 8.36 13.05
CA ILE A 208 -27.18 8.98 13.03
C ILE A 208 -27.42 9.55 11.64
N GLY A 209 -28.62 9.35 11.12
CA GLY A 209 -29.11 9.95 9.88
C GLY A 209 -30.41 10.71 10.12
N TRP A 210 -30.53 11.86 9.50
CA TRP A 210 -31.74 12.67 9.52
C TRP A 210 -32.18 12.99 8.10
N MET A 211 -33.34 12.45 7.71
CA MET A 211 -33.99 12.75 6.44
C MET A 211 -34.77 14.04 6.57
N ILE A 212 -34.13 15.16 6.29
CA ILE A 212 -34.69 16.51 6.49
C ILE A 212 -35.86 16.74 5.53
N THR A 213 -35.81 16.16 4.34
CA THR A 213 -36.90 16.25 3.35
C THR A 213 -38.19 15.60 3.78
N GLU A 214 -38.19 14.70 4.76
CA GLU A 214 -39.39 14.10 5.30
C GLU A 214 -40.05 14.93 6.42
N GLU A 215 -39.44 16.06 6.81
CA GLU A 215 -40.03 16.98 7.78
C GLU A 215 -41.12 17.81 7.14
N ASP A 216 -42.12 18.16 7.94
CA ASP A 216 -43.36 18.82 7.48
C ASP A 216 -43.09 20.18 6.81
N PHE A 217 -41.97 20.84 7.12
CA PHE A 217 -41.55 22.10 6.51
C PHE A 217 -40.89 21.97 5.14
N LEU A 218 -40.48 20.75 4.73
CA LEU A 218 -39.83 20.47 3.42
C LEU A 218 -40.56 19.41 2.60
N LYS A 219 -41.48 18.65 3.16
CA LYS A 219 -42.09 17.47 2.56
C LYS A 219 -42.73 17.71 1.18
N ASP A 220 -43.30 18.88 0.97
CA ASP A 220 -43.95 19.24 -0.30
C ASP A 220 -43.12 20.24 -1.13
N ASN A 221 -41.82 20.34 -0.88
CA ASN A 221 -40.96 21.27 -1.59
C ASN A 221 -40.62 20.74 -2.98
N GLU A 222 -40.97 21.49 -4.02
CA GLU A 222 -40.73 21.09 -5.42
C GLU A 222 -39.25 21.24 -5.86
N VAL A 223 -38.46 22.03 -5.14
CA VAL A 223 -37.05 22.30 -5.50
C VAL A 223 -36.14 21.33 -4.78
N VAL A 224 -36.33 21.09 -3.48
CA VAL A 224 -35.50 20.22 -2.65
C VAL A 224 -36.10 18.82 -2.66
N SER A 225 -35.52 17.90 -3.40
CA SER A 225 -36.00 16.52 -3.56
C SER A 225 -35.39 15.55 -2.53
N LEU A 226 -34.18 15.85 -2.06
CA LEU A 226 -33.46 15.07 -1.06
C LEU A 226 -32.59 16.00 -0.22
N LEU A 227 -32.69 15.92 1.07
CA LEU A 227 -31.76 16.52 2.00
C LEU A 227 -31.64 15.61 3.22
N LYS A 228 -30.47 14.97 3.35
CA LYS A 228 -30.19 14.03 4.44
C LYS A 228 -28.85 14.35 5.08
N LEU A 229 -28.89 14.65 6.36
CA LEU A 229 -27.70 14.81 7.18
C LEU A 229 -27.34 13.45 7.80
N LYS A 230 -26.06 13.09 7.74
CA LYS A 230 -25.53 11.88 8.39
C LYS A 230 -24.27 12.22 9.17
N THR A 231 -24.07 11.56 10.29
CA THR A 231 -22.83 11.65 11.07
C THR A 231 -22.55 10.32 11.71
N GLY A 232 -21.28 10.00 11.82
CA GLY A 232 -20.80 8.75 12.37
C GLY A 232 -19.54 8.90 13.20
N PHE A 233 -19.39 8.00 14.14
CA PHE A 233 -18.15 7.77 14.85
C PHE A 233 -17.94 6.27 14.99
N GLY A 234 -16.72 5.80 14.67
CA GLY A 234 -16.39 4.39 14.81
C GLY A 234 -14.91 4.16 15.06
N ILE A 235 -14.61 3.02 15.68
CA ILE A 235 -13.26 2.52 15.87
C ILE A 235 -13.12 1.25 15.05
N THR A 236 -12.07 1.17 14.23
CA THR A 236 -11.69 -0.03 13.47
C THR A 236 -10.32 -0.51 13.89
N GLY A 237 -10.07 -1.81 13.77
CA GLY A 237 -8.79 -2.44 14.07
C GLY A 237 -8.08 -2.92 12.81
N ASN A 238 -6.75 -2.88 12.81
CA ASN A 238 -5.91 -3.52 11.81
C ASN A 238 -5.03 -4.57 12.49
N ALA A 239 -4.97 -5.77 11.88
CA ALA A 239 -4.18 -6.91 12.36
C ALA A 239 -3.15 -7.38 11.30
N GLU A 240 -2.82 -6.55 10.32
CA GLU A 240 -1.86 -6.89 9.28
C GLU A 240 -0.42 -6.72 9.76
N ILE A 241 0.02 -7.67 10.59
CA ILE A 241 1.40 -7.86 11.01
C ILE A 241 1.87 -9.24 10.56
N PRO A 242 3.18 -9.47 10.47
CA PRO A 242 3.72 -10.80 10.18
C PRO A 242 3.17 -11.85 11.16
N ASN A 243 2.88 -13.04 10.66
CA ASN A 243 2.49 -14.16 11.52
C ASN A 243 3.62 -14.42 12.52
N TYR A 244 3.24 -14.72 13.77
CA TYR A 244 4.19 -14.99 14.86
C TYR A 244 5.05 -13.79 15.31
N ALA A 245 4.74 -12.55 14.89
CA ALA A 245 5.50 -11.36 15.28
C ALA A 245 5.59 -11.15 16.81
N GLN A 246 4.62 -11.68 17.57
CA GLN A 246 4.65 -11.66 19.04
C GLN A 246 5.68 -12.62 19.67
N TRP A 247 6.17 -13.61 18.92
CA TRP A 247 7.15 -14.57 19.38
C TRP A 247 8.56 -14.06 19.09
N GLY A 248 9.49 -14.32 19.99
CA GLY A 248 10.90 -14.13 19.72
C GLY A 248 11.39 -15.10 18.64
N ALA A 249 12.31 -14.67 17.82
CA ALA A 249 12.94 -15.49 16.80
C ALA A 249 14.45 -15.56 17.02
N VAL A 250 14.99 -16.77 16.80
CA VAL A 250 16.42 -17.04 16.81
C VAL A 250 16.83 -17.45 15.40
N SER A 251 17.92 -16.91 14.91
CA SER A 251 18.48 -17.23 13.60
C SER A 251 19.87 -17.84 13.74
N VAL A 252 20.24 -18.67 12.76
CA VAL A 252 21.60 -19.22 12.64
C VAL A 252 22.37 -18.42 11.60
N ASN A 253 23.55 -17.96 11.96
CA ASN A 253 24.46 -17.41 10.97
C ASN A 253 25.37 -18.54 10.44
N THR A 254 25.26 -18.83 9.15
CA THR A 254 26.05 -19.84 8.44
C THR A 254 27.13 -19.20 7.56
N ASN A 255 27.10 -17.89 7.36
CA ASN A 255 28.02 -17.17 6.49
C ASN A 255 29.23 -16.61 7.25
N GLN A 256 29.05 -16.36 8.54
CA GLN A 256 30.13 -15.90 9.44
C GLN A 256 30.22 -16.90 10.57
N LEU A 257 31.36 -17.56 10.69
CA LEU A 257 31.59 -18.55 11.74
C LEU A 257 32.15 -17.88 12.98
N TYR A 258 31.68 -18.30 14.16
CA TYR A 258 32.27 -17.95 15.43
C TYR A 258 33.14 -19.12 15.91
N VAL A 259 34.45 -18.91 16.01
CA VAL A 259 35.44 -19.95 16.37
C VAL A 259 35.35 -21.20 15.44
N GLY A 260 34.97 -20.99 14.17
CA GLY A 260 34.86 -22.07 13.17
C GLY A 260 33.50 -22.74 13.07
N ASP A 261 32.54 -22.40 13.95
CA ASP A 261 31.20 -22.98 13.98
C ASP A 261 30.11 -21.95 13.67
N ASN A 262 28.95 -22.45 13.20
CA ASN A 262 27.74 -21.67 13.07
C ASN A 262 27.29 -21.19 14.46
N TYR A 263 26.83 -19.94 14.53
CA TYR A 263 26.30 -19.43 15.81
C TYR A 263 24.86 -18.99 15.71
N TRP A 264 24.17 -19.11 16.86
CA TRP A 264 22.80 -18.68 17.03
C TRP A 264 22.76 -17.26 17.57
N TYR A 265 21.87 -16.44 17.04
CA TYR A 265 21.65 -15.08 17.54
C TYR A 265 20.16 -14.76 17.59
N ILE A 266 19.79 -13.87 18.51
CA ILE A 266 18.41 -13.40 18.64
C ILE A 266 18.12 -12.45 17.46
N ASN A 267 17.18 -12.83 16.62
CA ASN A 267 16.75 -12.04 15.47
C ASN A 267 15.65 -11.03 15.86
N SER A 268 14.71 -11.44 16.72
CA SER A 268 13.67 -10.57 17.26
C SER A 268 13.29 -10.98 18.67
N LEU A 269 12.88 -10.01 19.50
CA LEU A 269 12.38 -10.27 20.84
C LEU A 269 10.90 -10.65 20.83
N LYS A 270 10.52 -11.49 21.84
CA LYS A 270 9.12 -11.72 22.18
C LYS A 270 8.47 -10.42 22.65
N ASN A 271 7.30 -10.08 22.09
CA ASN A 271 6.48 -8.96 22.55
C ASN A 271 5.06 -9.45 22.92
N PRO A 272 4.80 -9.81 24.19
CA PRO A 272 3.49 -10.28 24.64
C PRO A 272 2.43 -9.17 24.65
N ASP A 273 2.85 -7.90 24.61
CA ASP A 273 2.00 -6.72 24.64
C ASP A 273 1.66 -6.17 23.26
N LEU A 274 2.12 -6.85 22.19
CA LEU A 274 1.78 -6.48 20.81
C LEU A 274 0.27 -6.51 20.63
N LYS A 275 -0.31 -5.39 20.21
CA LYS A 275 -1.76 -5.16 20.17
C LYS A 275 -2.24 -4.63 18.84
N TRP A 276 -3.54 -4.56 18.67
CA TRP A 276 -4.21 -4.02 17.50
C TRP A 276 -3.84 -2.55 17.27
N GLU A 277 -3.52 -2.25 16.04
CA GLU A 277 -3.53 -0.88 15.53
C GLU A 277 -4.99 -0.44 15.40
N THR A 278 -5.32 0.75 15.89
CA THR A 278 -6.69 1.25 15.91
C THR A 278 -6.83 2.58 15.18
N THR A 279 -7.92 2.71 14.42
CA THR A 279 -8.29 3.95 13.75
C THR A 279 -9.65 4.40 14.25
N SER A 280 -9.71 5.57 14.88
CA SER A 280 -10.96 6.27 15.20
C SER A 280 -11.32 7.20 14.06
N THR A 281 -12.53 7.05 13.53
CA THR A 281 -13.07 7.86 12.44
C THR A 281 -14.29 8.63 12.94
N PHE A 282 -14.28 9.93 12.72
CA PHE A 282 -15.46 10.78 12.81
C PHE A 282 -15.78 11.28 11.40
N ASP A 283 -17.04 11.20 11.00
CA ASP A 283 -17.50 11.70 9.72
C ASP A 283 -18.82 12.44 9.85
N VAL A 284 -19.04 13.42 8.97
CA VAL A 284 -20.28 14.12 8.75
C VAL A 284 -20.49 14.32 7.27
N GLY A 285 -21.70 14.05 6.78
CA GLY A 285 -22.04 14.16 5.37
C GLY A 285 -23.45 14.72 5.18
N LEU A 286 -23.61 15.47 4.10
CA LEU A 286 -24.88 15.99 3.63
C LEU A 286 -25.15 15.46 2.23
N GLU A 287 -26.14 14.58 2.11
CA GLU A 287 -26.68 14.14 0.83
C GLU A 287 -27.76 15.13 0.37
N TYR A 288 -27.69 15.56 -0.88
CA TYR A 288 -28.63 16.53 -1.43
C TYR A 288 -29.15 16.14 -2.80
N GLY A 289 -30.38 16.55 -3.08
CA GLY A 289 -31.02 16.41 -4.39
C GLY A 289 -31.95 17.57 -4.64
N PHE A 290 -31.90 18.14 -5.83
CA PHE A 290 -32.72 19.28 -6.25
C PHE A 290 -33.42 18.98 -7.57
N LEU A 291 -34.59 19.65 -7.78
CA LEU A 291 -35.34 19.61 -9.02
C LEU A 291 -35.69 18.17 -9.47
N LYS A 292 -36.30 17.39 -8.57
CA LYS A 292 -36.59 15.96 -8.75
C LYS A 292 -35.34 15.14 -9.03
N ASN A 293 -34.27 15.41 -8.26
CA ASN A 293 -32.93 14.79 -8.37
C ASN A 293 -32.23 15.02 -9.72
N ARG A 294 -32.58 16.07 -10.47
CA ARG A 294 -31.80 16.47 -11.64
C ARG A 294 -30.38 16.92 -11.25
N ILE A 295 -30.24 17.45 -10.07
CA ILE A 295 -28.94 17.73 -9.45
C ILE A 295 -28.95 16.99 -8.12
N SER A 296 -27.99 16.09 -7.93
CA SER A 296 -27.86 15.33 -6.69
C SER A 296 -26.39 15.10 -6.36
N GLY A 297 -26.09 14.84 -5.11
CA GLY A 297 -24.71 14.59 -4.69
C GLY A 297 -24.57 14.52 -3.18
N GLU A 298 -23.32 14.60 -2.75
CA GLU A 298 -22.93 14.53 -1.36
C GLU A 298 -21.72 15.44 -1.09
N ILE A 299 -21.71 16.06 0.07
CA ILE A 299 -20.54 16.70 0.67
C ILE A 299 -20.25 15.95 1.95
N GLY A 300 -19.02 15.46 2.10
CA GLY A 300 -18.55 14.74 3.28
C GLY A 300 -17.29 15.38 3.87
N PHE A 301 -17.20 15.36 5.18
CA PHE A 301 -15.99 15.66 5.94
C PHE A 301 -15.63 14.47 6.81
N TYR A 302 -14.34 14.15 6.91
CA TYR A 302 -13.87 13.11 7.81
C TYR A 302 -12.58 13.51 8.55
N ASN A 303 -12.42 12.92 9.73
CA ASN A 303 -11.20 12.97 10.53
C ASN A 303 -10.89 11.57 11.06
N LYS A 304 -9.79 10.97 10.55
CA LYS A 304 -9.34 9.63 10.89
C LYS A 304 -8.03 9.74 11.69
N ASN A 305 -8.02 9.21 12.91
CA ASN A 305 -6.84 9.17 13.76
C ASN A 305 -6.44 7.71 13.99
N SER A 306 -5.36 7.29 13.35
CA SER A 306 -4.74 5.99 13.57
C SER A 306 -3.70 6.10 14.68
N LYS A 307 -3.73 5.17 15.62
CA LYS A 307 -2.81 5.06 16.74
C LYS A 307 -2.34 3.63 16.93
N ASP A 308 -1.28 3.47 17.71
CA ASP A 308 -0.66 2.18 17.97
C ASP A 308 -0.16 1.51 16.68
N LEU A 309 0.34 2.32 15.71
CA LEU A 309 0.86 1.84 14.43
C LEU A 309 2.06 0.92 14.65
N PHE A 310 2.15 -0.13 13.84
CA PHE A 310 3.27 -1.07 13.89
C PHE A 310 4.51 -0.47 13.25
N LEU A 311 5.55 -0.27 14.05
CA LEU A 311 6.82 0.25 13.57
C LEU A 311 7.97 -0.65 14.05
N ASN A 312 8.93 -0.91 13.17
CA ASN A 312 10.20 -1.50 13.54
C ASN A 312 11.07 -0.41 14.18
N VAL A 313 11.30 -0.52 15.48
CA VAL A 313 12.14 0.40 16.22
C VAL A 313 13.55 -0.12 16.20
N SER A 314 14.47 0.65 15.61
CA SER A 314 15.89 0.34 15.64
C SER A 314 16.45 0.56 17.05
N VAL A 315 17.30 -0.33 17.48
CA VAL A 315 18.00 -0.26 18.78
C VAL A 315 19.49 -0.46 18.58
N PRO A 316 20.35 0.04 19.49
CA PRO A 316 21.77 -0.20 19.41
C PRO A 316 22.09 -1.70 19.39
N ALA A 317 22.96 -2.14 18.48
CA ALA A 317 23.35 -3.55 18.35
C ALA A 317 23.94 -4.16 19.63
N SER A 318 24.42 -3.31 20.55
CA SER A 318 24.92 -3.71 21.89
C SER A 318 23.89 -4.42 22.77
N VAL A 319 22.59 -4.28 22.47
CA VAL A 319 21.53 -5.01 23.21
C VAL A 319 21.28 -6.42 22.65
N GLY A 320 22.03 -6.83 21.60
CA GLY A 320 21.98 -8.18 21.04
C GLY A 320 21.02 -8.36 19.86
N TYR A 321 20.29 -7.33 19.44
CA TYR A 321 19.42 -7.30 18.27
C TYR A 321 19.37 -5.86 17.71
N THR A 322 18.91 -5.70 16.47
CA THR A 322 18.97 -4.40 15.78
C THR A 322 17.63 -3.68 15.70
N ALA A 323 16.52 -4.40 15.83
CA ALA A 323 15.18 -3.82 15.81
C ALA A 323 14.16 -4.74 16.48
N PHE A 324 13.02 -4.19 16.91
CA PHE A 324 11.85 -4.94 17.35
C PHE A 324 10.56 -4.24 16.92
N LEU A 325 9.49 -5.02 16.73
CA LEU A 325 8.18 -4.51 16.35
C LEU A 325 7.43 -3.98 17.57
N ALA A 326 6.98 -2.72 17.51
CA ALA A 326 6.23 -2.07 18.59
C ALA A 326 5.03 -1.26 18.07
N ASN A 327 4.06 -1.02 18.94
CA ASN A 327 2.88 -0.18 18.67
C ASN A 327 3.13 1.25 19.18
N ILE A 328 3.70 2.12 18.36
CA ILE A 328 4.13 3.46 18.82
C ILE A 328 3.71 4.63 17.93
N GLY A 329 3.29 4.41 16.70
CA GLY A 329 3.00 5.49 15.76
C GLY A 329 1.59 6.08 15.91
N LYS A 330 1.43 7.38 15.58
CA LYS A 330 0.13 8.04 15.43
C LYS A 330 0.10 8.88 14.15
N VAL A 331 -0.96 8.73 13.37
CA VAL A 331 -1.18 9.45 12.11
C VAL A 331 -2.61 9.94 12.02
N ARG A 332 -2.77 11.14 11.47
CA ARG A 332 -4.07 11.73 11.19
C ARG A 332 -4.29 11.89 9.69
N ASN A 333 -5.48 11.56 9.23
CA ASN A 333 -5.99 11.91 7.91
C ASN A 333 -7.26 12.74 8.08
N THR A 334 -7.28 13.94 7.51
CA THR A 334 -8.45 14.83 7.53
C THR A 334 -8.77 15.22 6.10
N GLY A 335 -10.02 15.08 5.69
CA GLY A 335 -10.39 15.33 4.31
C GLY A 335 -11.82 15.79 4.11
N VAL A 336 -12.04 16.30 2.89
CA VAL A 336 -13.34 16.69 2.38
C VAL A 336 -13.57 15.97 1.06
N GLU A 337 -14.76 15.43 0.88
CA GLU A 337 -15.19 14.76 -0.33
C GLU A 337 -16.42 15.47 -0.88
N PHE A 338 -16.47 15.70 -2.16
CA PHE A 338 -17.59 16.30 -2.85
C PHE A 338 -17.89 15.49 -4.10
N ASN A 339 -19.16 15.16 -4.30
CA ASN A 339 -19.64 14.62 -5.57
C ASN A 339 -20.93 15.34 -6.00
N ILE A 340 -21.10 15.46 -7.29
CA ILE A 340 -22.31 16.00 -7.91
C ILE A 340 -22.62 15.24 -9.18
N LYS A 341 -23.88 14.85 -9.30
CA LYS A 341 -24.46 14.30 -10.52
C LYS A 341 -25.53 15.25 -11.03
N SER A 342 -25.49 15.58 -12.31
CA SER A 342 -26.49 16.44 -12.95
C SER A 342 -27.04 15.81 -14.22
N VAL A 343 -28.36 15.90 -14.39
CA VAL A 343 -29.06 15.64 -15.64
C VAL A 343 -29.21 16.98 -16.33
N ASN A 344 -28.24 17.31 -17.21
CA ASN A 344 -28.17 18.63 -17.84
C ASN A 344 -29.31 18.85 -18.82
N ILE A 345 -29.52 17.87 -19.69
CA ILE A 345 -30.60 17.83 -20.66
C ILE A 345 -31.23 16.46 -20.64
N THR A 346 -32.54 16.42 -20.66
CA THR A 346 -33.29 15.19 -20.91
C THR A 346 -34.57 15.52 -21.67
N ASN A 347 -34.73 14.90 -22.82
CA ASN A 347 -35.93 14.94 -23.62
C ASN A 347 -36.18 13.57 -24.25
N ARG A 348 -37.15 13.45 -25.20
CA ARG A 348 -37.55 12.17 -25.76
C ARG A 348 -36.40 11.39 -26.43
N ASP A 349 -35.50 12.06 -27.12
CA ASP A 349 -34.48 11.42 -27.95
C ASP A 349 -33.06 11.66 -27.45
N PHE A 350 -32.82 12.62 -26.55
CA PHE A 350 -31.48 13.01 -26.08
C PHE A 350 -31.43 13.20 -24.57
N THR A 351 -30.41 12.59 -23.96
CA THR A 351 -30.07 12.78 -22.54
C THR A 351 -28.59 13.08 -22.42
N TRP A 352 -28.27 14.10 -21.62
CA TRP A 352 -26.89 14.43 -21.21
C TRP A 352 -26.79 14.47 -19.71
N THR A 353 -25.91 13.64 -19.16
CA THR A 353 -25.59 13.60 -17.72
C THR A 353 -24.11 13.91 -17.50
N THR A 354 -23.83 14.56 -16.37
CA THR A 354 -22.48 14.83 -15.87
C THR A 354 -22.37 14.32 -14.45
N ASP A 355 -21.29 13.56 -14.19
CA ASP A 355 -20.87 13.15 -12.83
C ASP A 355 -19.50 13.75 -12.56
N PHE A 356 -19.37 14.53 -11.48
CA PHE A 356 -18.11 15.10 -11.02
C PHE A 356 -17.85 14.72 -9.59
N ASN A 357 -16.62 14.36 -9.28
CA ASN A 357 -16.17 14.15 -7.92
C ASN A 357 -14.79 14.74 -7.69
N ILE A 358 -14.54 15.19 -6.46
CA ILE A 358 -13.25 15.67 -5.99
C ILE A 358 -13.10 15.36 -4.51
N SER A 359 -11.91 14.93 -4.13
CA SER A 359 -11.54 14.71 -2.74
C SER A 359 -10.23 15.44 -2.42
N TYR A 360 -10.16 15.97 -1.22
CA TYR A 360 -8.96 16.53 -0.60
C TYR A 360 -8.62 15.72 0.64
N ASN A 361 -7.36 15.31 0.79
CA ASN A 361 -6.88 14.62 2.00
C ASN A 361 -5.58 15.21 2.49
N LYS A 362 -5.52 15.50 3.78
CA LYS A 362 -4.30 15.92 4.47
C LYS A 362 -3.84 14.83 5.43
N ASN A 363 -2.72 14.18 5.10
CA ASN A 363 -2.04 13.23 5.96
C ASN A 363 -1.05 13.94 6.88
N LYS A 364 -0.96 13.56 8.15
CA LYS A 364 -0.02 14.12 9.11
C LYS A 364 0.41 13.09 10.14
N VAL A 365 1.71 12.88 10.29
CA VAL A 365 2.31 12.13 11.40
C VAL A 365 2.20 12.97 12.67
N LEU A 366 1.62 12.42 13.72
CA LEU A 366 1.43 13.10 15.01
C LEU A 366 2.47 12.67 16.05
N ASP A 367 2.90 11.41 15.98
CA ASP A 367 3.77 10.82 17.00
C ASP A 367 4.50 9.61 16.40
N VAL A 368 5.75 9.44 16.71
CA VAL A 368 6.60 8.29 16.33
C VAL A 368 7.22 7.62 17.56
N GLY A 369 6.72 7.92 18.74
CA GLY A 369 7.27 7.45 20.02
C GLY A 369 8.69 7.97 20.24
N ASN A 370 9.53 7.13 20.82
CA ASN A 370 10.94 7.45 21.06
C ASN A 370 11.86 7.11 19.88
N ALA A 371 11.30 6.78 18.71
CA ALA A 371 12.08 6.52 17.52
C ALA A 371 12.65 7.84 16.99
N GLY A 372 13.97 7.94 16.86
CA GLY A 372 14.61 9.08 16.19
C GLY A 372 14.27 9.12 14.70
N PRO A 373 14.50 10.25 14.03
CA PRO A 373 14.21 10.39 12.60
C PRO A 373 14.92 9.35 11.72
N ASP A 374 16.11 8.91 12.13
CA ASP A 374 16.86 7.88 11.40
C ASP A 374 16.34 6.45 11.64
N ALA A 375 15.67 6.21 12.76
CA ALA A 375 15.07 4.92 13.07
C ALA A 375 13.80 4.62 12.25
N LEU A 376 13.22 5.62 11.63
CA LEU A 376 12.02 5.55 10.79
C LEU A 376 12.31 6.00 9.36
N SER A 377 13.49 5.71 8.86
CA SER A 377 13.82 5.93 7.45
C SER A 377 12.88 5.06 6.59
N GLY A 378 12.31 5.68 5.56
CA GLY A 378 11.62 4.97 4.50
C GLY A 378 12.61 4.37 3.51
N GLU A 379 12.10 3.82 2.43
CA GLU A 379 12.91 3.37 1.31
C GLU A 379 13.55 4.59 0.62
N GLY A 380 14.84 4.49 0.32
CA GLY A 380 15.60 5.55 -0.35
C GLY A 380 15.70 6.84 0.50
N ASP A 381 15.31 7.94 -0.11
CA ASP A 381 15.42 9.29 0.47
C ASP A 381 14.11 9.77 1.12
N THR A 382 13.20 8.88 1.48
CA THR A 382 11.97 9.22 2.20
C THR A 382 12.15 9.09 3.72
N ARG A 383 11.35 9.83 4.49
CA ARG A 383 11.37 9.80 5.97
C ARG A 383 9.96 9.88 6.54
N VAL A 384 9.81 9.41 7.76
CA VAL A 384 8.61 9.57 8.59
C VAL A 384 8.91 10.57 9.69
N LEU A 385 8.44 11.82 9.52
CA LEU A 385 8.73 12.93 10.42
C LEU A 385 7.45 13.45 11.07
N VAL A 386 7.51 13.76 12.37
CA VAL A 386 6.40 14.38 13.10
C VAL A 386 6.05 15.73 12.46
N GLY A 387 4.75 15.94 12.22
CA GLY A 387 4.24 17.17 11.59
C GLY A 387 4.16 17.10 10.06
N GLN A 388 4.81 16.14 9.43
CA GLN A 388 4.83 15.93 7.97
C GLN A 388 3.92 14.77 7.56
N PRO A 389 3.57 14.64 6.28
CA PRO A 389 2.97 13.43 5.72
C PRO A 389 3.90 12.21 5.84
N ILE A 390 3.32 11.00 5.89
CA ILE A 390 4.12 9.77 5.85
C ILE A 390 4.89 9.71 4.52
N GLY A 391 6.18 9.33 4.58
CA GLY A 391 7.00 9.16 3.37
C GLY A 391 7.34 10.49 2.69
N VAL A 392 7.55 11.54 3.47
CA VAL A 392 8.02 12.83 2.93
C VAL A 392 9.39 12.66 2.29
N ASN A 393 9.59 13.26 1.12
CA ASN A 393 10.91 13.33 0.47
C ASN A 393 11.84 14.19 1.35
N TYR A 394 12.97 13.61 1.78
CA TYR A 394 13.90 14.24 2.71
C TYR A 394 15.28 14.37 2.06
N LEU A 395 15.47 15.49 1.35
CA LEU A 395 16.56 15.70 0.41
C LEU A 395 17.27 17.02 0.70
N VAL A 396 18.48 17.16 0.16
CA VAL A 396 19.18 18.44 0.05
C VAL A 396 18.58 19.21 -1.11
N LYS A 397 18.10 20.42 -0.86
CA LYS A 397 17.44 21.24 -1.87
C LYS A 397 18.46 21.97 -2.73
N VAL A 398 18.44 21.72 -4.04
CA VAL A 398 19.19 22.47 -5.04
C VAL A 398 18.43 23.74 -5.38
N LEU A 399 19.09 24.88 -5.33
CA LEU A 399 18.51 26.19 -5.64
C LEU A 399 18.70 26.56 -7.11
N ARG A 400 19.89 26.28 -7.65
CA ARG A 400 20.27 26.55 -9.05
C ARG A 400 21.60 25.89 -9.40
N VAL A 401 21.95 25.93 -10.66
CA VAL A 401 23.31 25.70 -11.17
C VAL A 401 24.02 27.03 -11.29
N ASP A 402 25.26 27.14 -10.81
CA ASP A 402 26.05 28.36 -10.94
C ASP A 402 26.51 28.54 -12.40
N PRO A 403 26.16 29.67 -13.06
CA PRO A 403 26.52 29.91 -14.44
C PRO A 403 28.04 30.04 -14.67
N GLN A 404 28.83 30.31 -13.63
CA GLN A 404 30.27 30.51 -13.79
C GLN A 404 31.08 29.23 -13.85
N ASP A 405 30.69 28.21 -13.07
CA ASP A 405 31.46 26.96 -12.95
C ASP A 405 30.63 25.69 -13.12
N GLY A 406 29.30 25.82 -13.30
CA GLY A 406 28.40 24.69 -13.51
C GLY A 406 28.18 23.80 -12.29
N MET A 407 28.56 24.26 -11.09
CA MET A 407 28.31 23.54 -9.84
C MET A 407 26.88 23.77 -9.34
N PRO A 408 26.22 22.76 -8.76
CA PRO A 408 24.96 22.97 -8.07
C PRO A 408 25.17 23.84 -6.83
N VAL A 409 24.22 24.71 -6.55
CA VAL A 409 24.15 25.55 -5.36
C VAL A 409 23.00 25.05 -4.50
N TYR A 410 23.32 24.67 -3.28
CA TYR A 410 22.40 24.09 -2.32
C TYR A 410 21.93 25.11 -1.28
N GLU A 411 20.72 24.92 -0.75
CA GLU A 411 20.25 25.66 0.42
C GLU A 411 20.95 25.13 1.67
N MET A 412 21.66 26.03 2.39
CA MET A 412 22.38 25.68 3.61
C MET A 412 21.48 25.90 4.83
N LEU A 413 21.45 24.94 5.74
CA LEU A 413 20.62 24.95 6.95
C LEU A 413 21.49 25.08 8.21
N ASP A 414 20.89 25.68 9.27
CA ASP A 414 21.44 25.64 10.63
C ASP A 414 21.11 24.33 11.37
N GLU A 415 21.55 24.22 12.62
CA GLU A 415 21.28 23.08 13.49
C GLU A 415 19.78 22.86 13.78
N ASN A 416 18.96 23.90 13.64
CA ASN A 416 17.52 23.85 13.79
C ASN A 416 16.76 23.60 12.47
N LYS A 417 17.51 23.23 11.42
CA LYS A 417 16.98 22.99 10.07
C LYS A 417 16.29 24.22 9.46
N LYS A 418 16.79 25.43 9.76
CA LYS A 418 16.33 26.68 9.14
C LYS A 418 17.32 27.15 8.08
N PRO A 419 16.85 27.67 6.93
CA PRO A 419 17.71 28.24 5.90
C PRO A 419 18.54 29.40 6.44
N VAL A 420 19.86 29.35 6.24
CA VAL A 420 20.81 30.41 6.67
C VAL A 420 21.69 30.94 5.55
N GLY A 421 21.60 30.34 4.34
CA GLY A 421 22.38 30.79 3.20
C GLY A 421 22.44 29.77 2.08
N GLU A 422 23.46 29.89 1.25
CA GLU A 422 23.73 29.03 0.11
C GLU A 422 25.13 28.43 0.21
N THR A 423 25.31 27.24 -0.33
CA THR A 423 26.61 26.56 -0.37
C THR A 423 26.77 25.73 -1.65
N LYS A 424 27.99 25.53 -2.10
CA LYS A 424 28.34 24.57 -3.16
C LYS A 424 28.81 23.23 -2.59
N GLU A 425 28.95 23.15 -1.27
CA GLU A 425 29.32 21.92 -0.58
C GLU A 425 28.07 21.08 -0.29
N TYR A 426 28.02 19.85 -0.82
CA TYR A 426 26.97 18.90 -0.49
C TYR A 426 27.17 18.32 0.90
N ASN A 427 26.23 18.56 1.80
CA ASN A 427 26.25 18.02 3.16
C ASN A 427 24.85 17.47 3.52
N ALA A 428 24.68 16.17 3.35
CA ALA A 428 23.39 15.49 3.59
C ALA A 428 22.94 15.58 5.06
N ASP A 429 23.86 15.48 6.02
CA ASP A 429 23.52 15.49 7.44
C ASP A 429 23.01 16.87 7.89
N ARG A 430 23.64 17.94 7.39
CA ARG A 430 23.26 19.30 7.68
C ARG A 430 22.03 19.75 6.90
N ASP A 431 22.01 19.53 5.57
CA ASP A 431 21.14 20.28 4.65
C ASP A 431 19.91 19.51 4.16
N ARG A 432 19.75 18.22 4.52
CA ARG A 432 18.52 17.48 4.21
C ARG A 432 17.32 18.07 4.95
N GLN A 433 16.20 18.24 4.21
CA GLN A 433 14.94 18.80 4.67
C GLN A 433 13.74 18.20 3.94
N PRO A 434 12.50 18.34 4.45
CA PRO A 434 11.30 17.97 3.71
C PRO A 434 11.14 18.83 2.46
N VAL A 435 11.13 18.23 1.27
CA VAL A 435 11.03 18.94 -0.02
C VAL A 435 9.80 18.56 -0.83
N GLY A 436 8.92 17.74 -0.29
CA GLY A 436 7.68 17.31 -0.93
C GLY A 436 7.18 15.98 -0.37
N HIS A 437 6.00 15.57 -0.80
CA HIS A 437 5.35 14.33 -0.36
C HIS A 437 4.69 13.60 -1.52
N PRO A 438 4.55 12.25 -1.45
CA PRO A 438 4.06 11.44 -2.57
C PRO A 438 2.53 11.53 -2.78
N TYR A 439 1.79 12.14 -1.85
CA TYR A 439 0.33 12.18 -1.89
C TYR A 439 -0.17 13.35 -2.70
N SER A 440 -1.14 13.10 -3.59
CA SER A 440 -1.87 14.18 -4.25
C SER A 440 -2.75 14.92 -3.24
N ASP A 441 -2.79 16.26 -3.32
CA ASP A 441 -3.68 17.08 -2.50
C ASP A 441 -5.13 16.89 -2.92
N PHE A 442 -5.37 16.87 -4.25
CA PHE A 442 -6.69 16.66 -4.83
C PHE A 442 -6.68 15.48 -5.79
N VAL A 443 -7.71 14.65 -5.69
CA VAL A 443 -7.98 13.55 -6.63
C VAL A 443 -9.44 13.63 -7.04
N GLY A 444 -9.72 13.45 -8.34
CA GLY A 444 -11.09 13.53 -8.80
C GLY A 444 -11.30 13.04 -10.22
N GLY A 445 -12.55 13.14 -10.66
CA GLY A 445 -12.96 12.76 -11.99
C GLY A 445 -14.17 13.54 -12.48
N LEU A 446 -14.27 13.64 -13.78
CA LEU A 446 -15.40 14.22 -14.50
C LEU A 446 -15.82 13.23 -15.58
N ASN A 447 -17.04 12.72 -15.46
CA ASN A 447 -17.65 11.83 -16.45
C ASN A 447 -18.83 12.53 -17.12
N ASN A 448 -18.90 12.50 -18.46
CA ASN A 448 -20.04 12.95 -19.22
C ASN A 448 -20.58 11.79 -20.07
N THR A 449 -21.89 11.62 -20.04
CA THR A 449 -22.60 10.63 -20.86
C THR A 449 -23.69 11.30 -21.67
N PHE A 450 -23.71 11.02 -22.96
CA PHE A 450 -24.68 11.50 -23.93
C PHE A 450 -25.38 10.30 -24.54
N THR A 451 -26.69 10.26 -24.43
CA THR A 451 -27.51 9.23 -25.05
C THR A 451 -28.38 9.91 -26.12
N TYR A 452 -28.30 9.47 -27.35
CA TYR A 452 -29.16 9.94 -28.44
C TYR A 452 -29.83 8.74 -29.13
N LYS A 453 -31.10 8.57 -28.87
CA LYS A 453 -31.89 7.39 -29.31
C LYS A 453 -31.20 6.08 -28.85
N ASN A 454 -30.63 5.33 -29.82
CA ASN A 454 -29.94 4.06 -29.59
C ASN A 454 -28.41 4.20 -29.51
N TRP A 455 -27.88 5.42 -29.45
CA TRP A 455 -26.46 5.71 -29.41
C TRP A 455 -26.08 6.27 -28.05
N ASP A 456 -25.03 5.71 -27.44
CA ASP A 456 -24.42 6.21 -26.22
C ASP A 456 -22.98 6.65 -26.51
N PHE A 457 -22.64 7.85 -26.05
CA PHE A 457 -21.28 8.37 -26.10
C PHE A 457 -20.90 8.84 -24.70
N GLY A 458 -19.78 8.36 -24.18
CA GLY A 458 -19.25 8.75 -22.86
C GLY A 458 -17.76 9.05 -22.91
N PHE A 459 -17.33 10.02 -22.11
CA PHE A 459 -15.93 10.25 -21.84
C PHE A 459 -15.71 10.57 -20.36
N MET A 460 -14.58 10.13 -19.84
CA MET A 460 -14.18 10.36 -18.47
C MET A 460 -12.78 10.96 -18.41
N PHE A 461 -12.63 12.01 -17.63
CA PHE A 461 -11.34 12.55 -17.22
C PHE A 461 -11.11 12.23 -15.74
N THR A 462 -9.92 11.76 -15.41
CA THR A 462 -9.44 11.66 -14.05
C THR A 462 -8.27 12.60 -13.87
N PHE A 463 -8.14 13.18 -12.66
CA PHE A 463 -7.05 14.08 -12.35
C PHE A 463 -6.51 13.85 -10.95
N GLN A 464 -5.22 14.10 -10.81
CA GLN A 464 -4.50 14.14 -9.55
C GLN A 464 -3.66 15.42 -9.55
N ILE A 465 -3.84 16.26 -8.52
CA ILE A 465 -3.17 17.56 -8.41
C ILE A 465 -2.40 17.58 -7.09
N GLY A 466 -1.17 18.10 -7.13
CA GLY A 466 -0.25 18.07 -5.99
C GLY A 466 0.49 16.72 -5.88
N GLY A 467 1.31 16.61 -4.86
CA GLY A 467 2.25 15.50 -4.68
C GLY A 467 3.52 15.63 -5.52
N ASN A 468 4.57 14.97 -5.06
CA ASN A 468 5.87 14.95 -5.71
C ASN A 468 6.36 13.51 -5.81
N ILE A 469 6.74 13.09 -6.99
CA ILE A 469 7.37 11.78 -7.20
C ILE A 469 8.88 12.00 -7.25
N TYR A 470 9.60 11.30 -6.38
CA TYR A 470 11.05 11.25 -6.45
C TYR A 470 11.48 10.27 -7.54
N ASP A 471 12.23 10.76 -8.53
CA ASP A 471 12.78 9.91 -9.59
C ASP A 471 14.16 9.40 -9.18
N ASP A 472 14.22 8.32 -8.39
CA ASP A 472 15.45 7.68 -7.99
C ASP A 472 16.28 7.17 -9.20
N GLY A 473 15.61 6.85 -10.31
CA GLY A 473 16.27 6.47 -11.56
C GLY A 473 17.12 7.59 -12.16
N GLU A 474 16.71 8.83 -12.02
CA GLU A 474 17.43 10.00 -12.52
C GLU A 474 18.79 10.18 -11.85
N LYS A 475 18.89 9.90 -10.56
CA LYS A 475 20.13 9.91 -9.79
C LYS A 475 21.25 9.10 -10.46
N PHE A 476 20.89 7.94 -11.02
CA PHE A 476 21.87 7.09 -11.73
C PHE A 476 22.04 7.49 -13.19
N GLN A 477 21.01 7.99 -13.85
CA GLN A 477 21.00 8.31 -15.28
C GLN A 477 21.57 9.70 -15.59
N MET A 478 21.84 10.51 -14.58
CA MET A 478 22.46 11.84 -14.72
C MET A 478 23.93 11.84 -14.32
N ASN A 479 24.35 10.99 -13.37
CA ASN A 479 25.68 11.04 -12.76
C ASN A 479 26.66 9.95 -13.22
N ASN A 480 26.21 8.89 -13.88
CA ASN A 480 27.07 7.75 -14.23
C ASN A 480 27.57 7.83 -15.67
N VAL A 481 28.25 8.92 -16.01
CA VAL A 481 28.84 9.14 -17.34
C VAL A 481 29.84 8.02 -17.70
N GLY A 482 29.68 7.46 -18.91
CA GLY A 482 30.53 6.38 -19.40
C GLY A 482 30.23 4.99 -18.82
N THR A 483 29.27 4.88 -17.87
CA THR A 483 28.92 3.61 -17.26
C THR A 483 27.48 3.19 -17.63
N TRP A 484 26.58 4.13 -17.62
CA TRP A 484 25.15 3.90 -17.84
C TRP A 484 24.63 4.74 -19.01
N ASN A 485 23.52 4.31 -19.60
CA ASN A 485 22.80 5.13 -20.57
C ASN A 485 22.16 6.31 -19.83
N LEU A 486 22.51 7.52 -20.26
CA LEU A 486 22.04 8.75 -19.63
C LEU A 486 20.73 9.22 -20.26
N LYS A 487 19.97 10.01 -19.50
CA LYS A 487 18.79 10.73 -20.05
C LYS A 487 19.23 11.79 -21.04
N SER A 488 18.37 12.12 -22.00
CA SER A 488 18.67 13.12 -23.04
C SER A 488 18.86 14.54 -22.50
N ASN A 489 18.24 14.87 -21.35
CA ASN A 489 18.38 16.17 -20.70
C ASN A 489 19.83 16.45 -20.23
N VAL A 490 20.71 15.43 -20.13
CA VAL A 490 22.16 15.65 -19.92
C VAL A 490 22.78 16.46 -21.06
N LEU A 491 22.17 16.52 -22.24
CA LEU A 491 22.63 17.37 -23.34
C LEU A 491 22.50 18.85 -23.02
N ASP A 492 21.55 19.23 -22.16
CA ASP A 492 21.28 20.60 -21.71
C ASP A 492 22.19 21.04 -20.56
N ARG A 493 23.18 20.20 -20.20
CA ARG A 493 24.10 20.49 -19.11
C ARG A 493 24.93 21.75 -19.33
N TRP A 494 25.35 22.36 -18.24
CA TRP A 494 26.34 23.42 -18.27
C TRP A 494 27.65 22.95 -18.98
N GLN A 495 28.17 23.74 -19.93
CA GLN A 495 29.35 23.42 -20.75
C GLN A 495 30.45 24.50 -20.67
N LYS A 496 30.06 25.79 -20.46
CA LYS A 496 31.01 26.90 -20.41
C LYS A 496 30.48 28.02 -19.50
N PRO A 497 31.41 28.86 -18.96
CA PRO A 497 30.99 30.04 -18.18
C PRO A 497 29.99 30.93 -18.91
N GLY A 498 28.90 31.27 -18.18
CA GLY A 498 27.77 32.04 -18.70
C GLY A 498 26.59 31.20 -19.16
N ASP A 499 26.68 29.87 -19.24
CA ASP A 499 25.54 29.03 -19.54
C ASP A 499 24.53 29.05 -18.39
N VAL A 500 23.27 29.25 -18.72
CA VAL A 500 22.15 29.24 -17.77
C VAL A 500 21.34 27.96 -18.02
N THR A 501 21.39 27.02 -17.08
CA THR A 501 20.73 25.73 -17.18
C THR A 501 20.47 25.18 -15.78
N ASP A 502 19.48 24.27 -15.66
CA ASP A 502 19.18 23.54 -14.42
C ASP A 502 19.97 22.22 -14.32
N VAL A 503 20.72 21.85 -15.38
CA VAL A 503 21.53 20.64 -15.41
C VAL A 503 22.99 20.97 -15.15
N PRO A 504 23.59 20.50 -14.03
CA PRO A 504 24.97 20.79 -13.70
C PRO A 504 25.97 20.23 -14.71
N ARG A 505 27.20 20.65 -14.60
CA ARG A 505 28.31 20.05 -15.35
C ARG A 505 28.45 18.56 -14.99
N VAL A 506 28.74 17.73 -15.97
CA VAL A 506 29.08 16.32 -15.73
C VAL A 506 30.60 16.17 -15.50
N SER A 507 30.97 15.20 -14.67
CA SER A 507 32.37 14.87 -14.43
C SER A 507 32.57 13.36 -14.49
N LEU A 508 33.76 12.94 -14.94
CA LEU A 508 34.21 11.56 -14.86
C LEU A 508 34.80 11.29 -13.47
N GLY A 509 34.21 10.36 -12.72
CA GLY A 509 34.71 9.95 -11.40
C GLY A 509 34.00 10.62 -10.21
N LYS A 510 34.50 10.38 -8.99
CA LYS A 510 33.98 10.87 -7.72
C LYS A 510 34.22 12.38 -7.57
N SER A 511 33.39 13.20 -8.17
CA SER A 511 33.56 14.66 -8.12
C SER A 511 32.74 15.36 -7.03
N GLY A 512 32.06 14.63 -6.19
CA GLY A 512 31.20 15.22 -5.15
C GLY A 512 29.96 15.95 -5.68
N ILE A 513 29.65 15.83 -6.98
CA ILE A 513 28.41 16.34 -7.55
C ILE A 513 27.35 15.28 -7.36
N GLU A 514 26.59 15.37 -6.31
CA GLU A 514 25.35 14.61 -6.15
C GLU A 514 24.19 15.50 -6.56
N LEU A 515 23.43 15.08 -7.56
CA LEU A 515 22.13 15.66 -7.88
C LEU A 515 21.13 15.09 -6.90
N ALA A 516 20.53 15.94 -6.11
CA ALA A 516 19.48 15.58 -5.16
C ALA A 516 18.10 15.57 -5.84
#